data_be880db62544543f08d9f0a8be8a6b1d
#
_entry.id   be880db62544543f08d9f0a8be8a6b1d
#
_cell.length_a   1.000
_cell.length_b   1.000
_cell.length_c   1.000
_cell.angle_alpha   90.00
_cell.angle_beta   90.00
_cell.angle_gamma   90.00
#
_symmetry.space_group_name_H-M   'P 1'
#
loop_
_entity.id
_entity.type
_entity.pdbx_description
1 polymer ?
#
loop_
_entity_poly.entity_id
_entity_poly.type
_entity_poly.pdbx_seq_one_letter_code
_entity_poly.pdbx_strand_id
1 'polypeptide(L)'
;LIAAQAGISLWKLRTGKLSADEDFAKIQDALSTLSQAPIYIDDAASSTVLQMRAMSRRLQAEKGLGLIIIDYLQLIESRSPSDNPVQQVTEISRSLKSLAKELNVPVLALSQLSRAVEHRPDQRPKLSDLRESGCLTGDTLIQKADSGERVSMKELAQRKFQEPIRVLALDDNNKLRPSKMTKVFYSGKKEVFELATESGRKIKASANHPFFKLEGWKRLDELKIGDSIAIFNIPNIQMLATSDIYWDKIVSIKLLGVEDVYDATVENYHNFLANDIVVHNSLEQDADVVLFIYRPNIKESKTELIIAKHRNGPIGKVDLYFNQDLASFRELEKSYEDEEDERSEEEIM
;
A
#
# COMPACT_ATOMS: atom_id res chain seq x y z
N LEU A 1 6.85 19.01 -17.08
CA LEU A 1 7.38 20.26 -16.52
C LEU A 1 7.32 21.40 -17.55
N ILE A 2 7.98 21.29 -18.73
CA ILE A 2 8.02 22.36 -19.73
C ILE A 2 6.63 22.82 -20.15
N ALA A 3 5.70 21.90 -20.44
CA ALA A 3 4.33 22.23 -20.84
C ALA A 3 3.60 23.09 -19.77
N ALA A 4 3.73 22.69 -18.52
CA ALA A 4 3.12 23.39 -17.38
C ALA A 4 3.74 24.77 -17.13
N GLN A 5 5.09 24.86 -17.24
CA GLN A 5 5.83 26.10 -17.01
C GLN A 5 5.66 27.11 -18.16
N ALA A 6 5.68 26.64 -19.40
CA ALA A 6 5.52 27.50 -20.58
C ALA A 6 4.06 27.85 -20.91
N GLY A 7 3.07 27.15 -20.29
CA GLY A 7 1.67 27.31 -20.64
C GLY A 7 1.33 26.83 -22.05
N ILE A 8 2.10 25.86 -22.58
CA ILE A 8 1.95 25.33 -23.93
C ILE A 8 1.39 23.92 -23.86
N SER A 9 0.38 23.63 -24.70
CA SER A 9 -0.23 22.30 -24.75
C SER A 9 0.79 21.20 -24.97
N LEU A 10 0.71 20.15 -24.14
CA LEU A 10 1.57 18.96 -24.24
C LEU A 10 1.49 18.31 -25.64
N TRP A 11 0.31 18.38 -26.29
CA TRP A 11 0.13 17.90 -27.65
C TRP A 11 0.97 18.68 -28.65
N LYS A 12 1.01 20.03 -28.57
CA LYS A 12 1.86 20.88 -29.43
C LYS A 12 3.33 20.53 -29.28
N LEU A 13 3.81 20.38 -28.01
CA LEU A 13 5.20 20.00 -27.73
C LEU A 13 5.56 18.62 -28.30
N ARG A 14 4.67 17.63 -28.16
CA ARG A 14 4.91 16.26 -28.64
C ARG A 14 4.86 16.12 -30.15
N THR A 15 4.03 16.91 -30.82
CA THR A 15 3.85 16.83 -32.28
C THR A 15 4.73 17.82 -33.05
N GLY A 16 5.45 18.72 -32.34
CA GLY A 16 6.26 19.77 -32.97
C GLY A 16 5.44 20.85 -33.67
N LYS A 17 4.11 20.90 -33.45
CA LYS A 17 3.24 21.92 -34.07
C LYS A 17 3.25 23.21 -33.24
N LEU A 18 4.40 23.86 -33.19
CA LEU A 18 4.67 25.10 -32.48
C LEU A 18 4.61 26.29 -33.43
N SER A 19 4.09 27.43 -32.97
CA SER A 19 4.21 28.70 -33.67
C SER A 19 5.65 29.24 -33.52
N ALA A 20 6.26 29.65 -34.63
CA ALA A 20 7.70 29.87 -34.70
C ALA A 20 8.25 30.91 -33.70
N ASP A 21 7.51 31.98 -33.44
CA ASP A 21 8.06 33.09 -32.65
C ASP A 21 7.55 33.08 -31.21
N GLU A 22 6.24 32.82 -30.98
CA GLU A 22 5.62 32.96 -29.67
C GLU A 22 5.81 31.72 -28.77
N ASP A 23 5.59 30.51 -29.33
CA ASP A 23 5.71 29.28 -28.55
C ASP A 23 7.19 29.00 -28.20
N PHE A 24 8.12 29.28 -29.09
CA PHE A 24 9.56 29.11 -28.85
C PHE A 24 10.07 30.05 -27.76
N ALA A 25 9.63 31.32 -27.73
CA ALA A 25 10.02 32.25 -26.69
C ALA A 25 9.56 31.75 -25.31
N LYS A 26 8.29 31.28 -25.18
CA LYS A 26 7.74 30.71 -23.95
C LYS A 26 8.50 29.46 -23.50
N ILE A 27 8.88 28.60 -24.45
CA ILE A 27 9.70 27.40 -24.14
C ILE A 27 11.06 27.80 -23.63
N GLN A 28 11.72 28.78 -24.24
CA GLN A 28 13.05 29.24 -23.83
C GLN A 28 13.04 29.83 -22.42
N ASP A 29 12.02 30.64 -22.09
CA ASP A 29 11.83 31.20 -20.74
C ASP A 29 11.58 30.09 -19.72
N ALA A 30 10.73 29.11 -20.06
CA ALA A 30 10.47 27.96 -19.21
C ALA A 30 11.72 27.11 -18.97
N LEU A 31 12.54 26.86 -20.01
CA LEU A 31 13.80 26.14 -19.89
C LEU A 31 14.81 26.91 -19.05
N SER A 32 14.91 28.25 -19.21
CA SER A 32 15.76 29.08 -18.37
C SER A 32 15.38 28.96 -16.89
N THR A 33 14.10 29.04 -16.57
CA THR A 33 13.58 28.88 -15.21
C THR A 33 13.87 27.47 -14.66
N LEU A 34 13.55 26.44 -15.41
CA LEU A 34 13.72 25.05 -14.99
C LEU A 34 15.20 24.66 -14.83
N SER A 35 16.10 25.23 -15.65
CA SER A 35 17.54 24.97 -15.55
C SER A 35 18.18 25.49 -14.26
N GLN A 36 17.58 26.51 -13.65
CA GLN A 36 18.01 27.09 -12.36
C GLN A 36 17.36 26.38 -11.16
N ALA A 37 16.30 25.62 -11.38
CA ALA A 37 15.63 24.88 -10.31
C ALA A 37 16.49 23.69 -9.84
N PRO A 38 16.53 23.40 -8.52
CA PRO A 38 17.29 22.29 -7.96
C PRO A 38 16.56 20.95 -8.19
N ILE A 39 16.28 20.64 -9.47
CA ILE A 39 15.60 19.42 -9.91
C ILE A 39 16.62 18.50 -10.58
N TYR A 40 16.80 17.32 -10.05
CA TYR A 40 17.70 16.28 -10.55
C TYR A 40 16.88 15.09 -11.02
N ILE A 41 17.04 14.67 -12.26
CA ILE A 41 16.28 13.57 -12.86
C ILE A 41 17.25 12.42 -13.13
N ASP A 42 16.91 11.25 -12.62
CA ASP A 42 17.52 9.98 -12.97
C ASP A 42 16.54 9.21 -13.85
N ASP A 43 16.91 8.97 -15.09
CA ASP A 43 16.11 8.29 -16.12
C ASP A 43 16.57 6.82 -16.35
N ALA A 44 17.30 6.24 -15.40
CA ALA A 44 17.68 4.83 -15.46
C ALA A 44 16.43 3.95 -15.56
N ALA A 45 16.45 3.00 -16.50
CA ALA A 45 15.29 2.16 -16.80
C ALA A 45 14.84 1.28 -15.60
N SER A 46 15.79 0.91 -14.74
CA SER A 46 15.51 0.23 -13.48
C SER A 46 16.57 0.61 -12.45
N SER A 47 16.17 0.68 -11.19
CA SER A 47 17.07 0.96 -10.07
C SER A 47 16.66 0.15 -8.85
N THR A 48 17.64 -0.33 -8.11
CA THR A 48 17.41 -0.91 -6.78
C THR A 48 17.37 0.20 -5.72
N VAL A 49 16.67 -0.02 -4.60
CA VAL A 49 16.67 0.95 -3.49
C VAL A 49 18.09 1.22 -2.96
N LEU A 50 19.02 0.27 -3.12
CA LEU A 50 20.42 0.46 -2.73
C LEU A 50 21.11 1.51 -3.62
N GLN A 51 20.88 1.46 -4.92
CA GLN A 51 21.42 2.45 -5.87
C GLN A 51 20.82 3.83 -5.60
N MET A 52 19.48 3.90 -5.41
CA MET A 52 18.80 5.15 -5.03
C MET A 52 19.39 5.75 -3.76
N ARG A 53 19.69 4.90 -2.75
CA ARG A 53 20.33 5.33 -1.49
C ARG A 53 21.70 5.94 -1.73
N ALA A 54 22.54 5.29 -2.53
CA ALA A 54 23.89 5.77 -2.82
C ALA A 54 23.86 7.13 -3.56
N MET A 55 22.99 7.25 -4.57
CA MET A 55 22.82 8.48 -5.35
C MET A 55 22.25 9.62 -4.50
N SER A 56 21.23 9.33 -3.70
CA SER A 56 20.59 10.33 -2.82
C SER A 56 21.57 10.85 -1.75
N ARG A 57 22.38 9.98 -1.15
CA ARG A 57 23.44 10.39 -0.21
C ARG A 57 24.48 11.32 -0.86
N ARG A 58 24.91 10.96 -2.05
CA ARG A 58 25.87 11.77 -2.82
C ARG A 58 25.26 13.14 -3.13
N LEU A 59 24.05 13.19 -3.69
CA LEU A 59 23.36 14.42 -4.02
C LEU A 59 23.10 15.29 -2.78
N GLN A 60 22.71 14.68 -1.66
CA GLN A 60 22.52 15.40 -0.40
C GLN A 60 23.81 16.05 0.11
N ALA A 61 24.95 15.36 -0.02
CA ALA A 61 26.25 15.90 0.41
C ALA A 61 26.76 17.01 -0.53
N GLU A 62 26.50 16.93 -1.82
CA GLU A 62 27.02 17.88 -2.82
C GLU A 62 26.14 19.12 -3.00
N LYS A 63 24.82 18.96 -2.95
CA LYS A 63 23.84 20.00 -3.34
C LYS A 63 22.72 20.22 -2.32
N GLY A 64 22.58 19.34 -1.35
CA GLY A 64 21.39 19.26 -0.50
C GLY A 64 20.26 18.48 -1.19
N LEU A 65 19.33 17.96 -0.38
CA LEU A 65 18.21 17.18 -0.86
C LEU A 65 16.99 17.43 0.03
N GLY A 66 15.89 17.88 -0.58
CA GLY A 66 14.64 18.22 0.15
C GLY A 66 13.50 17.22 -0.07
N LEU A 67 13.49 16.49 -1.19
CA LEU A 67 12.43 15.55 -1.55
C LEU A 67 12.98 14.50 -2.53
N ILE A 68 12.55 13.25 -2.38
CA ILE A 68 12.77 12.19 -3.37
C ILE A 68 11.41 11.81 -3.95
N ILE A 69 11.30 11.80 -5.28
CA ILE A 69 10.10 11.36 -6.01
C ILE A 69 10.45 10.10 -6.81
N ILE A 70 9.61 9.07 -6.72
CA ILE A 70 9.78 7.81 -7.41
C ILE A 70 8.56 7.53 -8.27
N ASP A 71 8.76 7.44 -9.59
CA ASP A 71 7.72 7.12 -10.56
C ASP A 71 8.10 5.84 -11.31
N TYR A 72 7.56 4.69 -10.93
CA TYR A 72 6.69 4.31 -9.85
C TYR A 72 7.20 3.01 -9.18
N LEU A 73 6.60 2.58 -8.05
CA LEU A 73 7.12 1.49 -7.19
C LEU A 73 7.38 0.19 -7.95
N GLN A 74 6.51 -0.15 -8.91
CA GLN A 74 6.58 -1.41 -9.65
C GLN A 74 7.75 -1.50 -10.63
N LEU A 75 8.47 -0.40 -10.88
CA LEU A 75 9.71 -0.39 -11.69
C LEU A 75 10.97 -0.63 -10.87
N ILE A 76 10.87 -0.64 -9.54
CA ILE A 76 12.02 -0.85 -8.66
C ILE A 76 12.37 -2.34 -8.64
N GLU A 77 13.64 -2.66 -8.87
CA GLU A 77 14.13 -4.02 -8.73
C GLU A 77 14.28 -4.42 -7.27
N SER A 78 13.69 -5.58 -6.91
CA SER A 78 13.91 -6.19 -5.60
C SER A 78 15.31 -6.82 -5.50
N ARG A 79 15.90 -6.81 -4.32
CA ARG A 79 17.19 -7.46 -4.04
C ARG A 79 17.13 -8.98 -4.15
N SER A 80 15.99 -9.54 -3.76
CA SER A 80 15.75 -10.98 -3.83
C SER A 80 14.79 -11.22 -4.98
N PRO A 81 15.18 -11.94 -6.03
CA PRO A 81 14.27 -12.37 -7.07
C PRO A 81 13.25 -13.32 -6.43
N SER A 82 12.16 -12.75 -5.95
CA SER A 82 10.98 -13.49 -5.49
C SER A 82 10.00 -13.48 -6.65
N ASP A 83 9.45 -14.63 -6.98
CA ASP A 83 8.37 -14.71 -7.98
C ASP A 83 7.07 -14.07 -7.47
N ASN A 84 7.07 -13.54 -6.24
CA ASN A 84 5.90 -12.93 -5.61
C ASN A 84 5.97 -11.39 -5.65
N PRO A 85 5.18 -10.71 -6.52
CA PRO A 85 5.13 -9.25 -6.63
C PRO A 85 4.78 -8.55 -5.31
N VAL A 86 3.92 -9.16 -4.47
CA VAL A 86 3.52 -8.60 -3.17
C VAL A 86 4.70 -8.49 -2.22
N GLN A 87 5.54 -9.53 -2.17
CA GLN A 87 6.74 -9.53 -1.34
C GLN A 87 7.74 -8.48 -1.81
N GLN A 88 7.91 -8.35 -3.13
CA GLN A 88 8.80 -7.33 -3.73
C GLN A 88 8.35 -5.92 -3.33
N VAL A 89 7.07 -5.58 -3.52
CA VAL A 89 6.54 -4.25 -3.16
C VAL A 89 6.63 -3.99 -1.65
N THR A 90 6.45 -5.02 -0.81
CA THR A 90 6.63 -4.91 0.65
C THR A 90 8.08 -4.57 1.03
N GLU A 91 9.04 -5.30 0.47
CA GLU A 91 10.47 -5.08 0.72
C GLU A 91 10.89 -3.68 0.25
N ILE A 92 10.43 -3.28 -0.93
CA ILE A 92 10.68 -1.96 -1.50
C ILE A 92 10.10 -0.87 -0.59
N SER A 93 8.84 -0.97 -0.18
CA SER A 93 8.18 0.01 0.69
C SER A 93 8.92 0.22 2.01
N ARG A 94 9.31 -0.87 2.68
CA ARG A 94 10.15 -0.81 3.90
C ARG A 94 11.50 -0.16 3.65
N SER A 95 12.14 -0.52 2.55
CA SER A 95 13.45 0.00 2.20
C SER A 95 13.40 1.51 1.91
N LEU A 96 12.33 1.98 1.26
CA LEU A 96 12.07 3.40 1.03
C LEU A 96 11.76 4.16 2.32
N LYS A 97 10.99 3.56 3.23
CA LYS A 97 10.76 4.13 4.57
C LYS A 97 12.05 4.25 5.36
N SER A 98 12.93 3.24 5.27
CA SER A 98 14.26 3.29 5.88
C SER A 98 15.12 4.39 5.26
N LEU A 99 15.09 4.54 3.94
CA LEU A 99 15.79 5.59 3.20
C LEU A 99 15.34 6.98 3.64
N ALA A 100 14.03 7.22 3.74
CA ALA A 100 13.46 8.49 4.19
C ALA A 100 13.94 8.86 5.61
N LYS A 101 13.96 7.90 6.52
CA LYS A 101 14.45 8.10 7.89
C LYS A 101 15.96 8.38 7.94
N GLU A 102 16.73 7.63 7.18
CA GLU A 102 18.18 7.73 7.14
C GLU A 102 18.65 9.10 6.63
N LEU A 103 18.04 9.57 5.54
CA LEU A 103 18.37 10.86 4.94
C LEU A 103 17.66 12.04 5.62
N ASN A 104 16.67 11.77 6.47
CA ASN A 104 15.74 12.77 7.01
C ASN A 104 15.07 13.61 5.91
N VAL A 105 14.64 12.95 4.82
CA VAL A 105 14.05 13.56 3.63
C VAL A 105 12.74 12.81 3.31
N PRO A 106 11.63 13.49 3.00
CA PRO A 106 10.42 12.85 2.56
C PRO A 106 10.64 12.10 1.23
N VAL A 107 10.01 10.92 1.12
CA VAL A 107 9.99 10.13 -0.10
C VAL A 107 8.55 10.03 -0.58
N LEU A 108 8.26 10.56 -1.76
CA LEU A 108 6.99 10.45 -2.46
C LEU A 108 7.10 9.34 -3.52
N ALA A 109 6.42 8.23 -3.29
CA ALA A 109 6.40 7.13 -4.25
C ALA A 109 5.03 7.01 -4.91
N LEU A 110 5.00 6.99 -6.23
CA LEU A 110 3.81 6.69 -7.01
C LEU A 110 3.59 5.18 -7.03
N SER A 111 2.34 4.76 -6.98
CA SER A 111 1.97 3.34 -7.06
C SER A 111 0.74 3.15 -7.92
N GLN A 112 0.76 2.14 -8.76
CA GLN A 112 -0.42 1.73 -9.51
C GLN A 112 -1.44 1.09 -8.56
N LEU A 113 -2.73 1.37 -8.79
CA LEU A 113 -3.82 0.73 -8.07
C LEU A 113 -4.18 -0.61 -8.71
N SER A 114 -4.75 -1.49 -7.89
CA SER A 114 -5.36 -2.73 -8.40
C SER A 114 -6.48 -2.43 -9.39
N ARG A 115 -6.55 -3.17 -10.50
CA ARG A 115 -7.64 -3.07 -11.50
C ARG A 115 -9.03 -3.40 -10.95
N ALA A 116 -9.11 -3.98 -9.75
CA ALA A 116 -10.39 -4.20 -9.06
C ALA A 116 -11.20 -2.91 -8.84
N VAL A 117 -10.54 -1.75 -8.83
CA VAL A 117 -11.21 -0.43 -8.78
C VAL A 117 -12.12 -0.22 -9.99
N GLU A 118 -11.70 -0.64 -11.18
CA GLU A 118 -12.42 -0.45 -12.45
C GLU A 118 -13.75 -1.21 -12.49
N HIS A 119 -13.87 -2.30 -11.75
CA HIS A 119 -15.08 -3.14 -11.68
C HIS A 119 -16.12 -2.67 -10.66
N ARG A 120 -15.82 -1.63 -9.88
CA ARG A 120 -16.77 -1.08 -8.92
C ARG A 120 -17.63 0.01 -9.56
N PRO A 121 -18.93 0.12 -9.18
CA PRO A 121 -19.81 1.16 -9.71
C PRO A 121 -19.31 2.59 -9.47
N ASP A 122 -18.69 2.83 -8.31
CA ASP A 122 -18.18 4.15 -7.91
C ASP A 122 -16.73 4.42 -8.39
N GLN A 123 -16.02 3.41 -8.84
CA GLN A 123 -14.60 3.46 -9.25
C GLN A 123 -13.70 4.31 -8.34
N ARG A 124 -14.19 4.62 -7.13
CA ARG A 124 -13.49 5.48 -6.18
C ARG A 124 -12.38 4.70 -5.48
N PRO A 125 -11.14 5.21 -5.49
CA PRO A 125 -10.01 4.52 -4.86
C PRO A 125 -10.19 4.43 -3.35
N LYS A 126 -9.80 3.29 -2.80
CA LYS A 126 -9.81 3.00 -1.36
C LYS A 126 -8.45 2.44 -0.95
N LEU A 127 -8.10 2.53 0.34
CA LEU A 127 -6.83 1.95 0.84
C LEU A 127 -6.68 0.47 0.48
N SER A 128 -7.80 -0.27 0.39
CA SER A 128 -7.80 -1.67 -0.04
C SER A 128 -7.27 -1.90 -1.46
N ASP A 129 -7.25 -0.88 -2.30
CA ASP A 129 -6.81 -0.99 -3.71
C ASP A 129 -5.30 -0.86 -3.89
N LEU A 130 -4.61 -0.30 -2.88
CA LEU A 130 -3.15 -0.39 -2.75
C LEU A 130 -2.71 -1.73 -2.17
N ARG A 131 -3.67 -2.52 -1.68
CA ARG A 131 -3.42 -3.79 -1.03
C ARG A 131 -3.50 -4.91 -2.05
N GLU A 132 -2.39 -5.46 -2.38
CA GLU A 132 -2.35 -6.80 -2.98
C GLU A 132 -2.41 -7.90 -1.91
N SER A 133 -2.42 -7.52 -0.62
CA SER A 133 -2.54 -8.44 0.51
C SER A 133 -3.96 -8.97 0.65
N GLY A 134 -4.05 -10.24 0.92
CA GLY A 134 -5.30 -10.94 1.17
C GLY A 134 -5.93 -10.58 2.51
N CYS A 135 -7.20 -10.92 2.65
CA CYS A 135 -8.00 -10.71 3.86
C CYS A 135 -8.44 -12.04 4.46
N LEU A 136 -8.78 -12.02 5.75
CA LEU A 136 -9.31 -13.15 6.52
C LEU A 136 -10.78 -12.95 6.83
N THR A 137 -11.53 -14.03 7.06
CA THR A 137 -12.93 -13.94 7.47
C THR A 137 -13.10 -13.48 8.92
N GLY A 138 -14.27 -12.97 9.24
CA GLY A 138 -14.54 -12.41 10.57
C GLY A 138 -14.50 -13.40 11.72
N ASP A 139 -14.70 -14.69 11.45
CA ASP A 139 -14.63 -15.80 12.41
C ASP A 139 -13.20 -16.27 12.70
N THR A 140 -12.18 -15.76 11.98
CA THR A 140 -10.78 -16.06 12.24
C THR A 140 -10.36 -15.60 13.63
N LEU A 141 -9.73 -16.48 14.39
CA LEU A 141 -9.35 -16.24 15.79
C LEU A 141 -7.91 -15.75 15.89
N ILE A 142 -7.72 -14.68 16.63
CA ILE A 142 -6.43 -14.08 16.97
C ILE A 142 -6.15 -14.33 18.45
N GLN A 143 -5.00 -14.90 18.76
CA GLN A 143 -4.59 -15.13 20.13
C GLN A 143 -3.83 -13.92 20.67
N LYS A 144 -4.27 -13.38 21.81
CA LYS A 144 -3.56 -12.33 22.54
C LYS A 144 -2.30 -12.93 23.17
N ALA A 145 -1.16 -12.28 22.98
CA ALA A 145 0.12 -12.76 23.52
C ALA A 145 0.22 -12.69 25.04
N ASP A 146 -0.50 -11.75 25.68
CA ASP A 146 -0.42 -11.52 27.12
C ASP A 146 -1.31 -12.47 27.92
N SER A 147 -2.53 -12.75 27.44
CA SER A 147 -3.53 -13.55 28.19
C SER A 147 -3.77 -14.94 27.60
N GLY A 148 -3.35 -15.19 26.36
CA GLY A 148 -3.70 -16.41 25.62
C GLY A 148 -5.16 -16.44 25.13
N GLU A 149 -5.95 -15.40 25.44
CA GLU A 149 -7.35 -15.27 24.99
C GLU A 149 -7.45 -15.22 23.48
N ARG A 150 -8.43 -15.94 22.91
CA ARG A 150 -8.71 -15.92 21.48
C ARG A 150 -9.92 -15.05 21.19
N VAL A 151 -9.74 -14.08 20.28
CA VAL A 151 -10.76 -13.09 19.89
C VAL A 151 -10.91 -13.11 18.39
N SER A 152 -12.15 -13.04 17.88
CA SER A 152 -12.40 -13.05 16.44
C SER A 152 -12.03 -11.70 15.76
N MET A 153 -11.64 -11.77 14.48
CA MET A 153 -11.36 -10.57 13.69
C MET A 153 -12.55 -9.60 13.64
N LYS A 154 -13.77 -10.14 13.52
CA LYS A 154 -15.01 -9.36 13.52
C LYS A 154 -15.21 -8.62 14.84
N GLU A 155 -15.02 -9.29 15.97
CA GLU A 155 -15.13 -8.68 17.29
C GLU A 155 -14.09 -7.58 17.51
N LEU A 156 -12.84 -7.82 17.10
CA LEU A 156 -11.79 -6.81 17.17
C LEU A 156 -12.11 -5.58 16.32
N ALA A 157 -12.68 -5.78 15.11
CA ALA A 157 -13.04 -4.68 14.21
C ALA A 157 -14.21 -3.83 14.72
N GLN A 158 -15.12 -4.41 15.53
CA GLN A 158 -16.31 -3.72 16.06
C GLN A 158 -16.03 -2.88 17.30
N ARG A 159 -14.86 -2.99 17.93
CA ARG A 159 -14.50 -2.20 19.11
C ARG A 159 -14.44 -0.71 18.78
N LYS A 160 -15.21 0.13 19.49
CA LYS A 160 -15.28 1.60 19.29
C LYS A 160 -13.94 2.31 19.50
N PHE A 161 -13.11 1.82 20.44
CA PHE A 161 -11.75 2.25 20.67
C PHE A 161 -10.85 1.04 20.53
N GLN A 162 -10.05 1.01 19.48
CA GLN A 162 -9.08 -0.06 19.28
C GLN A 162 -7.80 0.27 20.05
N GLU A 163 -7.80 -0.07 21.34
CA GLU A 163 -6.52 -0.16 22.04
C GLU A 163 -5.68 -1.26 21.39
N PRO A 164 -4.39 -0.97 21.13
CA PRO A 164 -3.49 -1.97 20.57
C PRO A 164 -3.45 -3.23 21.44
N ILE A 165 -3.68 -4.39 20.84
CA ILE A 165 -3.51 -5.68 21.52
C ILE A 165 -2.14 -6.27 21.16
N ARG A 166 -1.56 -7.05 22.08
CA ARG A 166 -0.33 -7.78 21.78
C ARG A 166 -0.68 -9.14 21.19
N VAL A 167 -0.12 -9.42 20.01
CA VAL A 167 -0.28 -10.68 19.28
C VAL A 167 1.09 -11.33 19.05
N LEU A 168 1.10 -12.62 18.72
CA LEU A 168 2.35 -13.30 18.34
C LEU A 168 2.60 -13.09 16.85
N ALA A 169 3.82 -12.66 16.53
CA ALA A 169 4.33 -12.47 15.19
C ALA A 169 5.68 -13.20 15.03
N LEU A 170 5.99 -13.63 13.82
CA LEU A 170 7.21 -14.35 13.48
C LEU A 170 8.34 -13.36 13.16
N ASP A 171 9.50 -13.50 13.79
CA ASP A 171 10.71 -12.75 13.48
C ASP A 171 11.52 -13.42 12.35
N ASP A 172 12.58 -12.74 11.87
CA ASP A 172 13.46 -13.23 10.79
C ASP A 172 14.23 -14.52 11.14
N ASN A 173 14.25 -14.90 12.42
CA ASN A 173 14.87 -16.13 12.91
C ASN A 173 13.84 -17.26 13.16
N ASN A 174 12.63 -17.12 12.62
CA ASN A 174 11.52 -18.05 12.85
C ASN A 174 11.15 -18.22 14.33
N LYS A 175 11.30 -17.17 15.14
CA LYS A 175 10.89 -17.11 16.54
C LYS A 175 9.66 -16.24 16.69
N LEU A 176 8.71 -16.68 17.51
CA LEU A 176 7.52 -15.90 17.83
C LEU A 176 7.84 -14.80 18.85
N ARG A 177 7.47 -13.59 18.48
CA ARG A 177 7.66 -12.39 19.31
C ARG A 177 6.34 -11.67 19.52
N PRO A 178 6.09 -11.14 20.71
CA PRO A 178 4.96 -10.24 20.91
C PRO A 178 5.11 -8.98 20.06
N SER A 179 4.07 -8.68 19.28
CA SER A 179 3.98 -7.47 18.46
C SER A 179 2.64 -6.77 18.69
N LYS A 180 2.55 -5.47 18.42
CA LYS A 180 1.32 -4.71 18.57
C LYS A 180 0.46 -4.83 17.32
N MET A 181 -0.75 -5.35 17.47
CA MET A 181 -1.82 -5.22 16.49
C MET A 181 -2.58 -3.93 16.81
N THR A 182 -2.38 -2.91 15.98
CA THR A 182 -2.86 -1.54 16.24
C THR A 182 -4.25 -1.28 15.66
N LYS A 183 -4.67 -2.07 14.68
CA LYS A 183 -5.97 -1.92 14.04
C LYS A 183 -6.45 -3.24 13.43
N VAL A 184 -7.74 -3.51 13.55
CA VAL A 184 -8.47 -4.52 12.78
C VAL A 184 -9.67 -3.80 12.15
N PHE A 185 -9.96 -4.06 10.88
CA PHE A 185 -11.01 -3.33 10.18
C PHE A 185 -11.66 -4.19 9.10
N TYR A 186 -12.92 -3.85 8.80
CA TYR A 186 -13.65 -4.45 7.71
C TYR A 186 -13.06 -4.06 6.35
N SER A 187 -12.82 -5.02 5.47
CA SER A 187 -12.18 -4.85 4.16
C SER A 187 -13.12 -5.10 2.96
N GLY A 188 -14.40 -5.28 3.20
CA GLY A 188 -15.40 -5.52 2.17
C GLY A 188 -15.80 -6.99 2.03
N LYS A 189 -16.43 -7.32 0.89
CA LYS A 189 -16.80 -8.68 0.51
C LYS A 189 -15.85 -9.20 -0.56
N LYS A 190 -15.33 -10.42 -0.37
CA LYS A 190 -14.43 -11.07 -1.33
C LYS A 190 -14.76 -12.55 -1.47
N GLU A 191 -14.34 -13.17 -2.57
CA GLU A 191 -14.32 -14.63 -2.67
C GLU A 191 -13.35 -15.21 -1.64
N VAL A 192 -13.83 -16.18 -0.90
CA VAL A 192 -13.13 -16.80 0.22
C VAL A 192 -12.94 -18.30 -0.05
N PHE A 193 -11.75 -18.77 0.29
CA PHE A 193 -11.38 -20.17 0.24
C PHE A 193 -11.08 -20.68 1.65
N GLU A 194 -11.50 -21.88 1.98
CA GLU A 194 -11.06 -22.61 3.18
C GLU A 194 -9.81 -23.42 2.84
N LEU A 195 -8.72 -23.14 3.54
CA LEU A 195 -7.52 -23.95 3.55
C LEU A 195 -7.53 -24.83 4.80
N ALA A 196 -7.29 -26.14 4.63
CA ALA A 196 -7.15 -27.08 5.73
C ALA A 196 -5.80 -27.80 5.66
N THR A 197 -5.17 -28.03 6.82
CA THR A 197 -3.90 -28.72 6.97
C THR A 197 -4.07 -30.13 7.55
N GLU A 198 -3.02 -30.94 7.45
CA GLU A 198 -2.98 -32.33 7.94
C GLU A 198 -3.21 -32.42 9.45
N SER A 199 -2.72 -31.45 10.21
CA SER A 199 -2.96 -31.35 11.66
C SER A 199 -4.40 -30.92 12.03
N GLY A 200 -5.25 -30.67 11.04
CA GLY A 200 -6.66 -30.29 11.22
C GLY A 200 -6.89 -28.78 11.42
N ARG A 201 -5.90 -27.93 11.27
CA ARG A 201 -6.09 -26.48 11.29
C ARG A 201 -6.81 -26.02 10.05
N LYS A 202 -7.68 -25.03 10.22
CA LYS A 202 -8.47 -24.44 9.14
C LYS A 202 -8.43 -22.93 9.22
N ILE A 203 -8.32 -22.30 8.05
CA ILE A 203 -8.42 -20.85 7.92
C ILE A 203 -9.17 -20.48 6.65
N LYS A 204 -9.99 -19.43 6.73
CA LYS A 204 -10.71 -18.88 5.59
C LYS A 204 -10.07 -17.57 5.17
N ALA A 205 -9.67 -17.48 3.91
CA ALA A 205 -8.95 -16.33 3.39
C ALA A 205 -9.35 -16.05 1.93
N SER A 206 -9.14 -14.80 1.48
CA SER A 206 -9.24 -14.44 0.07
C SER A 206 -8.11 -15.06 -0.75
N ALA A 207 -8.31 -15.26 -2.06
CA ALA A 207 -7.38 -15.90 -2.98
C ALA A 207 -5.94 -15.35 -2.90
N ASN A 208 -5.81 -14.05 -2.74
CA ASN A 208 -4.53 -13.35 -2.69
C ASN A 208 -3.88 -13.29 -1.28
N HIS A 209 -4.43 -13.99 -0.27
CA HIS A 209 -3.87 -13.93 1.09
C HIS A 209 -2.55 -14.71 1.19
N PRO A 210 -1.46 -14.09 1.71
CA PRO A 210 -0.16 -14.75 1.78
C PRO A 210 -0.03 -15.63 3.01
N PHE A 211 0.51 -16.84 2.81
CA PHE A 211 0.89 -17.81 3.82
C PHE A 211 2.40 -18.06 3.78
N PHE A 212 3.01 -18.31 4.92
CA PHE A 212 4.45 -18.51 5.02
C PHE A 212 4.82 -19.96 4.71
N LYS A 213 5.67 -20.17 3.67
CA LYS A 213 6.27 -21.43 3.26
C LYS A 213 7.79 -21.41 3.55
N LEU A 214 8.45 -22.55 3.39
CA LEU A 214 9.90 -22.64 3.55
C LEU A 214 10.67 -21.70 2.60
N GLU A 215 10.13 -21.52 1.37
CA GLU A 215 10.72 -20.65 0.35
C GLU A 215 10.25 -19.18 0.45
N GLY A 216 9.50 -18.82 1.50
CA GLY A 216 8.95 -17.49 1.72
C GLY A 216 7.42 -17.40 1.58
N TRP A 217 6.91 -16.18 1.50
CA TRP A 217 5.48 -15.90 1.42
C TRP A 217 4.89 -16.29 0.06
N LYS A 218 3.78 -17.03 0.06
CA LYS A 218 3.02 -17.43 -1.13
C LYS A 218 1.54 -17.13 -0.93
N ARG A 219 0.88 -16.64 -1.98
CA ARG A 219 -0.57 -16.37 -1.99
C ARG A 219 -1.34 -17.69 -1.98
N LEU A 220 -2.57 -17.65 -1.45
CA LEU A 220 -3.45 -18.83 -1.40
C LEU A 220 -3.72 -19.42 -2.79
N ASP A 221 -3.92 -18.56 -3.81
CA ASP A 221 -4.16 -18.99 -5.20
C ASP A 221 -2.93 -19.58 -5.90
N GLU A 222 -1.74 -19.43 -5.32
CA GLU A 222 -0.49 -20.04 -5.77
C GLU A 222 -0.17 -21.36 -5.03
N LEU A 223 -0.88 -21.64 -3.91
CA LEU A 223 -0.67 -22.83 -3.10
C LEU A 223 -1.37 -24.06 -3.72
N LYS A 224 -0.77 -25.22 -3.49
CA LYS A 224 -1.29 -26.51 -3.95
C LYS A 224 -1.48 -27.47 -2.78
N ILE A 225 -2.39 -28.43 -2.94
CA ILE A 225 -2.49 -29.57 -2.02
C ILE A 225 -1.15 -30.29 -2.00
N GLY A 226 -0.62 -30.52 -0.80
CA GLY A 226 0.69 -31.10 -0.58
C GLY A 226 1.79 -30.09 -0.25
N ASP A 227 1.58 -28.79 -0.49
CA ASP A 227 2.47 -27.74 0.02
C ASP A 227 2.44 -27.68 1.55
N SER A 228 3.53 -27.22 2.17
CA SER A 228 3.61 -27.05 3.62
C SER A 228 3.66 -25.57 3.99
N ILE A 229 2.85 -25.16 4.95
CA ILE A 229 2.78 -23.79 5.50
C ILE A 229 3.20 -23.76 6.96
N ALA A 230 3.68 -22.61 7.41
CA ALA A 230 4.10 -22.42 8.79
C ALA A 230 2.90 -22.32 9.74
N ILE A 231 2.90 -23.13 10.76
CA ILE A 231 1.95 -23.11 11.87
C ILE A 231 2.66 -22.97 13.20
N PHE A 232 1.93 -22.51 14.22
CA PHE A 232 2.43 -22.49 15.58
C PHE A 232 2.58 -23.92 16.12
N ASN A 233 3.74 -24.22 16.69
CA ASN A 233 4.03 -25.52 17.27
C ASN A 233 3.31 -25.71 18.61
N ILE A 234 2.60 -26.83 18.78
CA ILE A 234 1.93 -27.18 20.04
C ILE A 234 2.96 -27.76 21.04
N PRO A 235 2.82 -27.47 22.35
CA PRO A 235 3.85 -27.68 23.38
C PRO A 235 4.33 -29.12 23.66
N ASN A 236 3.92 -30.14 22.94
CA ASN A 236 4.26 -31.53 23.23
C ASN A 236 5.54 -32.06 22.56
N ILE A 237 6.25 -31.24 21.77
CA ILE A 237 7.56 -31.61 21.18
C ILE A 237 8.60 -30.55 21.59
N GLN A 238 8.69 -30.28 22.87
CA GLN A 238 9.71 -29.42 23.43
C GLN A 238 10.99 -30.23 23.69
N MET A 239 11.78 -30.50 22.67
CA MET A 239 13.23 -30.70 22.88
C MET A 239 13.92 -30.58 21.52
N LEU A 240 14.71 -29.51 21.32
CA LEU A 240 15.62 -29.29 20.20
C LEU A 240 15.11 -28.48 18.99
N ALA A 241 13.94 -27.82 19.01
CA ALA A 241 13.53 -26.97 17.89
C ALA A 241 14.26 -25.61 17.92
N THR A 242 15.05 -25.32 16.90
CA THR A 242 15.65 -24.01 16.66
C THR A 242 14.62 -22.95 16.25
N SER A 243 13.37 -23.36 15.98
CA SER A 243 12.25 -22.57 15.48
C SER A 243 10.99 -22.80 16.32
N ASP A 244 10.13 -21.78 16.44
CA ASP A 244 8.83 -21.87 17.14
C ASP A 244 7.69 -22.27 16.19
N ILE A 245 7.99 -22.53 14.91
CA ILE A 245 7.02 -22.94 13.90
C ILE A 245 7.24 -24.39 13.46
N TYR A 246 6.15 -24.99 12.97
CA TYR A 246 6.12 -26.30 12.34
C TYR A 246 5.61 -26.16 10.91
N TRP A 247 6.09 -26.99 10.00
CA TRP A 247 5.66 -27.02 8.60
C TRP A 247 4.55 -28.05 8.43
N ASP A 248 3.30 -27.58 8.25
CA ASP A 248 2.12 -28.41 8.17
C ASP A 248 1.60 -28.48 6.73
N LYS A 249 1.27 -29.70 6.31
CA LYS A 249 0.92 -29.98 4.92
C LYS A 249 -0.52 -29.60 4.62
N ILE A 250 -0.76 -28.91 3.52
CA ILE A 250 -2.09 -28.57 3.03
C ILE A 250 -2.76 -29.83 2.48
N VAL A 251 -3.92 -30.17 2.98
CA VAL A 251 -4.73 -31.32 2.53
C VAL A 251 -5.96 -30.89 1.74
N SER A 252 -6.40 -29.64 1.85
CA SER A 252 -7.59 -29.17 1.14
C SER A 252 -7.55 -27.66 0.94
N ILE A 253 -7.97 -27.20 -0.25
CA ILE A 253 -8.30 -25.81 -0.57
C ILE A 253 -9.66 -25.83 -1.28
N LYS A 254 -10.69 -25.16 -0.70
CA LYS A 254 -12.07 -25.18 -1.22
C LYS A 254 -12.61 -23.76 -1.30
N LEU A 255 -13.20 -23.41 -2.45
CA LEU A 255 -13.97 -22.17 -2.59
C LEU A 255 -15.26 -22.28 -1.76
N LEU A 256 -15.52 -21.27 -0.92
CA LEU A 256 -16.73 -21.17 -0.10
C LEU A 256 -17.75 -20.17 -0.67
N GLY A 257 -17.32 -19.23 -1.50
CA GLY A 257 -18.14 -18.15 -2.04
C GLY A 257 -17.73 -16.78 -1.51
N VAL A 258 -18.65 -15.80 -1.55
CA VAL A 258 -18.37 -14.42 -1.18
C VAL A 258 -18.75 -14.19 0.27
N GLU A 259 -17.77 -13.83 1.12
CA GLU A 259 -17.95 -13.53 2.54
C GLU A 259 -17.40 -12.14 2.90
N ASP A 260 -17.85 -11.64 4.06
CA ASP A 260 -17.27 -10.45 4.68
C ASP A 260 -15.86 -10.74 5.17
N VAL A 261 -14.90 -9.90 4.75
CA VAL A 261 -13.50 -10.09 5.10
C VAL A 261 -12.92 -8.89 5.83
N TYR A 262 -11.91 -9.17 6.62
CA TYR A 262 -11.25 -8.24 7.53
C TYR A 262 -9.75 -8.30 7.33
N ASP A 263 -9.07 -7.21 7.68
CA ASP A 263 -7.64 -7.10 7.66
C ASP A 263 -7.12 -6.47 8.94
N ALA A 264 -5.84 -6.61 9.23
CA ALA A 264 -5.22 -6.15 10.45
C ALA A 264 -3.92 -5.39 10.19
N THR A 265 -3.56 -4.51 11.12
CA THR A 265 -2.27 -3.81 11.16
C THR A 265 -1.44 -4.32 12.33
N VAL A 266 -0.28 -4.94 12.04
CA VAL A 266 0.67 -5.41 13.04
C VAL A 266 2.00 -4.71 12.85
N GLU A 267 2.55 -4.12 13.91
CA GLU A 267 3.82 -3.40 13.88
C GLU A 267 5.02 -4.36 13.73
N ASN A 268 6.12 -3.86 13.22
CA ASN A 268 7.45 -4.46 13.12
C ASN A 268 7.57 -5.68 12.17
N TYR A 269 6.81 -6.75 12.38
CA TYR A 269 7.02 -8.01 11.65
C TYR A 269 6.08 -8.22 10.47
N HIS A 270 5.00 -7.42 10.37
CA HIS A 270 4.00 -7.47 9.31
C HIS A 270 3.36 -8.85 9.08
N ASN A 271 3.35 -9.67 10.10
CA ASN A 271 2.70 -10.97 10.15
C ASN A 271 2.13 -11.22 11.55
N PHE A 272 1.29 -12.22 11.67
CA PHE A 272 0.70 -12.64 12.95
C PHE A 272 0.15 -14.05 12.87
N LEU A 273 -0.19 -14.63 14.04
CA LEU A 273 -0.87 -15.91 14.10
C LEU A 273 -2.39 -15.73 14.02
N ALA A 274 -3.00 -16.40 13.04
CA ALA A 274 -4.44 -16.48 12.82
C ALA A 274 -4.84 -17.96 12.74
N ASN A 275 -5.73 -18.43 13.60
CA ASN A 275 -6.05 -19.85 13.75
C ASN A 275 -4.80 -20.75 13.89
N ASP A 276 -3.78 -20.26 14.60
CA ASP A 276 -2.46 -20.90 14.77
C ASP A 276 -1.64 -21.08 13.47
N ILE A 277 -2.00 -20.37 12.39
CA ILE A 277 -1.29 -20.33 11.10
C ILE A 277 -0.59 -18.96 10.97
N VAL A 278 0.63 -18.95 10.44
CA VAL A 278 1.37 -17.70 10.19
C VAL A 278 0.85 -17.04 8.91
N VAL A 279 0.32 -15.82 9.04
CA VAL A 279 -0.28 -15.04 7.96
C VAL A 279 0.32 -13.64 7.88
N HIS A 280 0.27 -13.02 6.70
CA HIS A 280 0.81 -11.68 6.46
C HIS A 280 -0.28 -10.60 6.59
N ASN A 281 0.13 -9.39 6.96
CA ASN A 281 -0.73 -8.21 6.96
C ASN A 281 -0.39 -7.22 5.81
N SER A 282 -1.17 -6.13 5.66
CA SER A 282 -1.17 -5.27 4.47
C SER A 282 0.01 -4.31 4.32
N LEU A 283 0.31 -3.91 3.06
CA LEU A 283 1.43 -3.09 2.61
C LEU A 283 1.33 -1.58 2.90
N GLU A 284 0.12 -0.99 2.94
CA GLU A 284 -0.03 0.47 3.14
C GLU A 284 0.50 0.98 4.48
N GLN A 285 1.01 0.08 5.31
CA GLN A 285 1.43 0.41 6.68
C GLN A 285 2.72 1.21 6.73
N ASP A 286 3.60 1.04 5.76
CA ASP A 286 4.90 1.71 5.73
C ASP A 286 4.78 3.22 5.43
N ALA A 287 3.77 3.63 4.64
CA ALA A 287 3.52 5.02 4.32
C ALA A 287 2.91 5.79 5.52
N ASP A 288 3.42 6.98 5.81
CA ASP A 288 2.83 7.89 6.81
C ASP A 288 1.59 8.60 6.25
N VAL A 289 1.61 8.88 4.95
CA VAL A 289 0.52 9.52 4.20
C VAL A 289 0.21 8.68 2.97
N VAL A 290 -1.07 8.50 2.67
CA VAL A 290 -1.55 7.89 1.43
C VAL A 290 -2.51 8.86 0.77
N LEU A 291 -2.21 9.20 -0.48
CA LEU A 291 -3.00 10.11 -1.30
C LEU A 291 -3.52 9.37 -2.53
N PHE A 292 -4.78 9.60 -2.89
CA PHE A 292 -5.33 9.15 -4.16
C PHE A 292 -5.71 10.34 -5.01
N ILE A 293 -5.42 10.26 -6.30
CA ILE A 293 -5.92 11.16 -7.31
C ILE A 293 -7.11 10.47 -7.97
N TYR A 294 -8.30 11.07 -7.87
CA TYR A 294 -9.53 10.51 -8.40
C TYR A 294 -10.25 11.51 -9.30
N ARG A 295 -10.60 11.08 -10.50
CA ARG A 295 -11.41 11.87 -11.46
C ARG A 295 -12.72 11.15 -11.68
N PRO A 296 -13.82 11.62 -11.08
CA PRO A 296 -15.14 11.00 -11.23
C PRO A 296 -15.61 10.93 -12.68
N ASN A 297 -15.28 11.98 -13.44
CA ASN A 297 -15.58 12.06 -14.86
C ASN A 297 -14.34 12.52 -15.65
N ILE A 298 -13.84 11.65 -16.54
CA ILE A 298 -12.63 11.93 -17.35
C ILE A 298 -12.82 13.15 -18.28
N LYS A 299 -14.07 13.46 -18.64
CA LYS A 299 -14.39 14.62 -19.50
C LYS A 299 -14.38 15.95 -18.75
N GLU A 300 -14.50 15.92 -17.42
CA GLU A 300 -14.47 17.09 -16.55
C GLU A 300 -13.06 17.34 -16.02
N SER A 301 -12.77 18.61 -15.75
CA SER A 301 -11.48 19.00 -15.17
C SER A 301 -11.43 18.82 -13.66
N LYS A 302 -12.58 18.56 -13.00
CA LYS A 302 -12.65 18.35 -11.56
C LYS A 302 -11.94 17.05 -11.16
N THR A 303 -11.04 17.16 -10.20
CA THR A 303 -10.24 16.06 -9.68
C THR A 303 -10.23 16.15 -8.17
N GLU A 304 -10.41 15.02 -7.49
CA GLU A 304 -10.30 14.93 -6.04
C GLU A 304 -8.92 14.38 -5.63
N LEU A 305 -8.24 15.10 -4.77
CA LEU A 305 -7.08 14.58 -4.04
C LEU A 305 -7.57 14.06 -2.69
N ILE A 306 -7.63 12.75 -2.52
CA ILE A 306 -8.16 12.09 -1.33
C ILE A 306 -7.00 11.75 -0.39
N ILE A 307 -6.98 12.34 0.79
CA ILE A 307 -6.06 11.98 1.87
C ILE A 307 -6.66 10.78 2.61
N ALA A 308 -6.34 9.58 2.14
CA ALA A 308 -6.94 8.34 2.65
C ALA A 308 -6.26 7.82 3.94
N LYS A 309 -5.01 8.21 4.16
CA LYS A 309 -4.25 7.94 5.38
C LYS A 309 -3.37 9.13 5.70
N HIS A 310 -3.34 9.50 6.98
CA HIS A 310 -2.40 10.49 7.52
C HIS A 310 -2.08 10.10 8.97
N ARG A 311 -0.84 9.65 9.23
CA ARG A 311 -0.46 9.11 10.55
C ARG A 311 -0.58 10.13 11.67
N ASN A 312 -0.23 11.37 11.40
CA ASN A 312 -0.17 12.46 12.38
C ASN A 312 -1.11 13.64 12.06
N GLY A 313 -2.10 13.46 11.18
CA GLY A 313 -3.00 14.52 10.77
C GLY A 313 -4.37 14.00 10.33
N PRO A 314 -5.28 14.89 9.92
CA PRO A 314 -6.61 14.53 9.48
C PRO A 314 -6.58 13.82 8.13
N ILE A 315 -7.59 12.99 7.90
CA ILE A 315 -7.95 12.47 6.57
C ILE A 315 -9.02 13.39 5.97
N GLY A 316 -9.16 13.38 4.65
CA GLY A 316 -10.15 14.23 3.98
C GLY A 316 -9.98 14.23 2.46
N LYS A 317 -10.56 15.21 1.81
CA LYS A 317 -10.40 15.44 0.38
C LYS A 317 -10.16 16.90 0.07
N VAL A 318 -9.47 17.16 -1.04
CA VAL A 318 -9.26 18.48 -1.62
C VAL A 318 -9.69 18.40 -3.08
N ASP A 319 -10.58 19.29 -3.50
CA ASP A 319 -10.99 19.38 -4.88
C ASP A 319 -9.99 20.24 -5.66
N LEU A 320 -9.54 19.75 -6.81
CA LEU A 320 -8.55 20.38 -7.68
C LEU A 320 -9.11 20.51 -9.10
N TYR A 321 -8.65 21.52 -9.81
CA TYR A 321 -8.81 21.64 -11.25
C TYR A 321 -7.62 20.99 -11.96
N PHE A 322 -7.86 20.04 -12.85
CA PHE A 322 -6.85 19.43 -13.69
C PHE A 322 -6.91 19.96 -15.12
N ASN A 323 -5.88 20.66 -15.53
CA ASN A 323 -5.70 21.07 -16.92
C ASN A 323 -5.04 19.96 -17.71
N GLN A 324 -5.80 19.30 -18.59
CA GLN A 324 -5.31 18.17 -19.41
C GLN A 324 -4.25 18.60 -20.43
N ASP A 325 -4.41 19.80 -21.01
CA ASP A 325 -3.51 20.32 -22.04
C ASP A 325 -2.11 20.60 -21.49
N LEU A 326 -2.05 21.07 -20.25
CA LEU A 326 -0.80 21.42 -19.57
C LEU A 326 -0.30 20.33 -18.61
N ALA A 327 -1.08 19.26 -18.40
CA ALA A 327 -0.84 18.23 -17.38
C ALA A 327 -0.54 18.85 -15.99
N SER A 328 -1.33 19.82 -15.57
CA SER A 328 -1.12 20.60 -14.34
C SER A 328 -2.38 20.65 -13.47
N PHE A 329 -2.16 20.69 -12.16
CA PHE A 329 -3.23 20.89 -11.18
C PHE A 329 -3.23 22.32 -10.68
N ARG A 330 -4.41 22.85 -10.36
CA ARG A 330 -4.63 24.16 -9.72
C ARG A 330 -5.68 24.00 -8.63
N GLU A 331 -5.73 24.93 -7.71
CA GLU A 331 -6.86 25.02 -6.79
C GLU A 331 -8.15 25.26 -7.58
N LEU A 332 -9.23 24.61 -7.14
CA LEU A 332 -10.57 24.96 -7.61
C LEU A 332 -10.95 26.24 -6.84
N GLU A 333 -11.10 27.35 -7.52
CA GLU A 333 -11.68 28.55 -6.92
C GLU A 333 -13.12 28.19 -6.49
N LYS A 334 -13.40 28.24 -5.19
CA LYS A 334 -14.77 28.12 -4.68
C LYS A 334 -15.57 29.30 -5.23
N SER A 335 -16.53 29.03 -6.11
CA SER A 335 -17.53 30.04 -6.45
C SER A 335 -18.45 30.21 -5.24
N TYR A 336 -18.87 31.44 -4.98
CA TYR A 336 -19.80 31.76 -3.86
C TYR A 336 -21.13 30.98 -3.90
N GLU A 337 -21.47 30.39 -5.04
CA GLU A 337 -22.67 29.55 -5.24
C GLU A 337 -22.55 28.17 -4.55
N ASP A 338 -21.34 27.62 -4.39
CA ASP A 338 -21.14 26.33 -3.69
C ASP A 338 -21.30 26.45 -2.17
N GLU A 339 -21.15 27.66 -1.58
CA GLU A 339 -21.31 27.90 -0.14
C GLU A 339 -22.79 27.99 0.30
N GLU A 340 -23.70 28.32 -0.60
CA GLU A 340 -25.15 28.35 -0.32
C GLU A 340 -25.75 26.94 -0.31
N ASP A 341 -25.25 26.02 -1.14
CA ASP A 341 -25.71 24.63 -1.16
C ASP A 341 -25.22 23.85 0.07
N GLU A 342 -23.96 24.04 0.53
CA GLU A 342 -23.48 23.41 1.75
C GLU A 342 -24.22 23.90 3.01
N ARG A 343 -24.62 25.18 3.08
CA ARG A 343 -25.42 25.73 4.19
C ARG A 343 -26.87 25.22 4.22
N SER A 344 -27.43 24.95 3.04
CA SER A 344 -28.79 24.42 2.94
C SER A 344 -28.88 22.94 3.34
N GLU A 345 -27.79 22.18 3.23
CA GLU A 345 -27.73 20.78 3.69
C GLU A 345 -27.45 20.66 5.21
N GLU A 346 -26.75 21.63 5.83
CA GLU A 346 -26.53 21.64 7.29
C GLU A 346 -27.76 22.13 8.08
N GLU A 347 -28.64 22.95 7.49
CA GLU A 347 -29.88 23.40 8.15
C GLU A 347 -31.02 22.36 8.09
N ILE A 348 -30.88 21.27 7.34
CA ILE A 348 -31.90 20.20 7.19
C ILE A 348 -31.59 18.96 8.07
N MET A 349 -30.44 18.90 8.74
CA MET A 349 -30.08 17.83 9.72
C MET A 349 -30.16 18.34 11.16
#